data_039762207e8eca2ee19fc8fcaa5906b7
#
_entry.id   039762207e8eca2ee19fc8fcaa5906b7
#
_cell.length_a   1.000
_cell.length_b   1.000
_cell.length_c   1.000
_cell.angle_alpha   90.00
_cell.angle_beta   90.00
_cell.angle_gamma   90.00
#
_symmetry.space_group_name_H-M   'P 1'
#
loop_
_entity.id
_entity.type
_entity.pdbx_description
1 polymer ?
#
loop_
_entity_poly.entity_id
_entity_poly.type
_entity_poly.pdbx_seq_one_letter_code
_entity_poly.pdbx_strand_id
1 'polypeptide(L)'
;MNKCEITALFDQWNSALKTGDPKQVAALYAADAILLPTVSNQVRHNHAEIEDYFVHFLAKGPQGVINESNVRIFGDIAINSGVYTFTFKDGVSVQARFTYVYRWDGLGWLITEHHSSAMPE
;
A
#
# COMPACT_ATOMS: atom_id res chain seq x y z
N MET A 1 5.79 1.90 -20.31
CA MET A 1 5.68 1.58 -18.89
C MET A 1 6.77 0.60 -18.50
N ASN A 2 7.40 0.84 -17.37
CA ASN A 2 8.54 0.03 -16.96
C ASN A 2 8.50 -0.22 -15.46
N LYS A 3 9.41 -1.09 -15.02
CA LYS A 3 9.44 -1.47 -13.61
C LYS A 3 9.75 -0.29 -12.68
N CYS A 4 10.52 0.69 -13.15
CA CYS A 4 10.83 1.87 -12.32
C CYS A 4 9.58 2.70 -12.03
N GLU A 5 8.66 2.80 -12.99
CA GLU A 5 7.39 3.51 -12.75
C GLU A 5 6.59 2.82 -11.66
N ILE A 6 6.58 1.49 -11.68
CA ILE A 6 5.80 0.72 -10.70
C ILE A 6 6.41 0.83 -9.30
N THR A 7 7.75 0.74 -9.19
CA THR A 7 8.39 0.90 -7.89
C THR A 7 8.20 2.31 -7.33
N ALA A 8 8.17 3.32 -8.20
CA ALA A 8 7.94 4.70 -7.77
C ALA A 8 6.54 4.90 -7.17
N LEU A 9 5.58 4.04 -7.49
CA LEU A 9 4.24 4.13 -6.92
C LEU A 9 4.24 3.88 -5.41
N PHE A 10 5.15 3.05 -4.92
CA PHE A 10 5.31 2.87 -3.47
C PHE A 10 5.78 4.18 -2.82
N ASP A 11 6.67 4.91 -3.47
CA ASP A 11 7.16 6.18 -2.93
C ASP A 11 6.02 7.20 -2.82
N GLN A 12 5.10 7.20 -3.80
CA GLN A 12 3.91 8.05 -3.73
C GLN A 12 3.02 7.66 -2.56
N TRP A 13 2.81 6.35 -2.38
CA TRP A 13 2.01 5.84 -1.28
C TRP A 13 2.64 6.20 0.07
N ASN A 14 3.95 5.99 0.19
CA ASN A 14 4.68 6.31 1.40
C ASN A 14 4.67 7.81 1.71
N SER A 15 4.75 8.65 0.68
CA SER A 15 4.64 10.10 0.84
C SER A 15 3.24 10.49 1.31
N ALA A 16 2.21 9.81 0.83
CA ALA A 16 0.84 10.05 1.27
C ALA A 16 0.67 9.72 2.77
N LEU A 17 1.37 8.67 3.25
CA LEU A 17 1.35 8.35 4.68
C LEU A 17 1.86 9.53 5.52
N LYS A 18 2.87 10.24 5.04
CA LYS A 18 3.48 11.37 5.76
C LYS A 18 2.51 12.53 5.94
N THR A 19 1.53 12.66 5.06
CA THR A 19 0.56 13.75 5.17
C THR A 19 -0.33 13.62 6.40
N GLY A 20 -0.47 12.39 6.92
CA GLY A 20 -1.39 12.12 8.01
C GLY A 20 -2.86 12.18 7.62
N ASP A 21 -3.14 12.32 6.32
CA ASP A 21 -4.51 12.44 5.81
C ASP A 21 -4.95 11.13 5.15
N PRO A 22 -5.88 10.38 5.77
CA PRO A 22 -6.35 9.11 5.23
C PRO A 22 -6.95 9.22 3.83
N LYS A 23 -7.52 10.38 3.49
CA LYS A 23 -8.11 10.58 2.16
C LYS A 23 -7.06 10.61 1.07
N GLN A 24 -5.88 11.17 1.35
CA GLN A 24 -4.79 11.20 0.38
C GLN A 24 -4.24 9.80 0.11
N VAL A 25 -4.22 8.95 1.14
CA VAL A 25 -3.79 7.56 0.97
C VAL A 25 -4.86 6.79 0.18
N ALA A 26 -6.13 6.93 0.56
CA ALA A 26 -7.23 6.24 -0.11
C ALA A 26 -7.36 6.63 -1.58
N ALA A 27 -7.00 7.86 -1.93
CA ALA A 27 -7.06 8.34 -3.31
C ALA A 27 -6.14 7.55 -4.26
N LEU A 28 -5.14 6.84 -3.72
CA LEU A 28 -4.24 6.01 -4.52
C LEU A 28 -4.84 4.63 -4.82
N TYR A 29 -5.95 4.31 -4.20
CA TYR A 29 -6.67 3.05 -4.39
C TYR A 29 -7.83 3.25 -5.35
N ALA A 30 -8.12 2.22 -6.15
CA ALA A 30 -9.32 2.24 -7.00
C ALA A 30 -10.56 2.26 -6.13
N ALA A 31 -11.69 2.72 -6.68
CA ALA A 31 -12.94 2.85 -5.92
C ALA A 31 -13.43 1.52 -5.36
N ASP A 32 -13.15 0.43 -6.07
CA ASP A 32 -13.53 -0.93 -5.68
C ASP A 32 -12.34 -1.75 -5.18
N ALA A 33 -11.26 -1.10 -4.77
CA ALA A 33 -10.06 -1.78 -4.32
C ALA A 33 -10.32 -2.61 -3.07
N ILE A 34 -9.54 -3.69 -2.95
CA ILE A 34 -9.57 -4.56 -1.77
C ILE A 34 -8.27 -4.36 -1.00
N LEU A 35 -8.39 -4.09 0.29
CA LEU A 35 -7.26 -3.98 1.19
C LEU A 35 -7.36 -5.08 2.25
N LEU A 36 -6.31 -5.90 2.33
CA LEU A 36 -6.20 -6.94 3.36
C LEU A 36 -5.02 -6.53 4.28
N PRO A 37 -5.32 -5.78 5.35
CA PRO A 37 -4.25 -5.17 6.15
C PRO A 37 -3.63 -6.16 7.15
N THR A 38 -2.37 -5.88 7.52
CA THR A 38 -1.62 -6.74 8.43
C THR A 38 -2.21 -6.81 9.85
N VAL A 39 -2.65 -5.67 10.34
CA VAL A 39 -3.00 -5.53 11.77
C VAL A 39 -4.49 -5.41 12.01
N SER A 40 -5.29 -5.82 11.06
CA SER A 40 -6.75 -5.80 11.18
C SER A 40 -7.33 -7.07 10.58
N ASN A 41 -8.31 -7.64 11.24
CA ASN A 41 -8.99 -8.83 10.75
C ASN A 41 -10.02 -8.52 9.69
N GLN A 42 -10.30 -7.23 9.46
CA GLN A 42 -11.35 -6.83 8.54
C GLN A 42 -10.78 -6.51 7.17
N VAL A 43 -11.33 -7.17 6.15
CA VAL A 43 -11.04 -6.82 4.76
C VAL A 43 -11.77 -5.52 4.43
N ARG A 44 -11.11 -4.61 3.72
CA ARG A 44 -11.67 -3.32 3.35
C ARG A 44 -12.00 -3.34 1.86
N HIS A 45 -13.21 -2.91 1.48
CA HIS A 45 -13.78 -3.14 0.15
C HIS A 45 -14.04 -1.87 -0.66
N ASN A 46 -13.87 -0.69 -0.08
CA ASN A 46 -14.15 0.58 -0.74
C ASN A 46 -13.37 1.71 -0.07
N HIS A 47 -13.44 2.92 -0.65
CA HIS A 47 -12.69 4.06 -0.12
C HIS A 47 -13.05 4.38 1.32
N ALA A 48 -14.32 4.32 1.68
CA ALA A 48 -14.75 4.65 3.06
C ALA A 48 -14.12 3.69 4.06
N GLU A 49 -14.10 2.40 3.75
CA GLU A 49 -13.51 1.40 4.63
C GLU A 49 -11.99 1.52 4.66
N ILE A 50 -11.37 1.82 3.50
CA ILE A 50 -9.92 2.02 3.42
C ILE A 50 -9.50 3.25 4.22
N GLU A 51 -10.25 4.36 4.10
CA GLU A 51 -9.98 5.56 4.90
C GLU A 51 -10.06 5.26 6.40
N ASP A 52 -11.06 4.49 6.81
CA ASP A 52 -11.24 4.11 8.21
C ASP A 52 -10.01 3.36 8.74
N TYR A 53 -9.48 2.45 7.95
CA TYR A 53 -8.24 1.76 8.32
C TYR A 53 -7.10 2.74 8.52
N PHE A 54 -6.93 3.67 7.59
CA PHE A 54 -5.81 4.61 7.63
C PHE A 54 -5.97 5.68 8.72
N VAL A 55 -7.19 5.99 9.16
CA VAL A 55 -7.37 6.83 10.35
C VAL A 55 -6.56 6.26 11.52
N HIS A 56 -6.65 4.96 11.72
CA HIS A 56 -5.95 4.30 12.83
C HIS A 56 -4.46 4.09 12.54
N PHE A 57 -4.14 3.68 11.30
CA PHE A 57 -2.76 3.39 10.93
C PHE A 57 -1.89 4.64 10.94
N LEU A 58 -2.39 5.74 10.38
CA LEU A 58 -1.63 6.99 10.30
C LEU A 58 -1.39 7.62 11.66
N ALA A 59 -2.24 7.33 12.63
CA ALA A 59 -2.04 7.81 14.00
C ALA A 59 -0.73 7.30 14.61
N LYS A 60 -0.20 6.21 14.08
CA LYS A 60 1.07 5.62 14.55
C LYS A 60 2.29 6.28 13.92
N GLY A 61 2.11 7.17 12.96
CA GLY A 61 3.21 7.84 12.27
C GLY A 61 4.09 6.89 11.46
N PRO A 62 3.49 6.06 10.56
CA PRO A 62 4.28 5.05 9.85
C PRO A 62 5.15 5.64 8.76
N GLN A 63 6.32 5.03 8.58
CA GLN A 63 7.22 5.27 7.45
C GLN A 63 7.67 3.93 6.93
N GLY A 64 7.51 3.69 5.64
CA GLY A 64 7.84 2.42 5.02
C GLY A 64 9.13 2.46 4.23
N VAL A 65 9.81 1.32 4.19
CA VAL A 65 10.98 1.09 3.35
C VAL A 65 10.81 -0.28 2.71
N ILE A 66 11.00 -0.35 1.40
CA ILE A 66 10.98 -1.64 0.70
C ILE A 66 12.31 -2.35 0.90
N ASN A 67 12.25 -3.59 1.37
CA ASN A 67 13.42 -4.44 1.52
C ASN A 67 13.62 -5.32 0.29
N GLU A 68 12.52 -5.80 -0.29
CA GLU A 68 12.54 -6.62 -1.50
C GLU A 68 11.32 -6.27 -2.35
N SER A 69 11.52 -6.17 -3.66
CA SER A 69 10.48 -5.78 -4.60
C SER A 69 10.58 -6.66 -5.83
N ASN A 70 9.46 -7.27 -6.22
CA ASN A 70 9.38 -8.12 -7.41
C ASN A 70 8.26 -7.56 -8.29
N VAL A 71 8.64 -6.85 -9.34
CA VAL A 71 7.69 -6.17 -10.23
C VAL A 71 7.47 -6.99 -11.49
N ARG A 72 6.20 -7.19 -11.83
CA ARG A 72 5.78 -7.87 -13.07
C ARG A 72 4.67 -7.04 -13.70
N ILE A 73 4.75 -6.83 -15.01
CA ILE A 73 3.80 -6.00 -15.75
C ILE A 73 3.10 -6.85 -16.81
N PHE A 74 1.78 -6.81 -16.81
CA PHE A 74 0.94 -7.57 -17.74
C PHE A 74 -0.08 -6.62 -18.38
N GLY A 75 0.34 -5.90 -19.42
CA GLY A 75 -0.53 -4.94 -20.08
C GLY A 75 -0.92 -3.80 -19.13
N ASP A 76 -2.21 -3.70 -18.81
CA ASP A 76 -2.73 -2.66 -17.93
C ASP A 76 -2.75 -3.08 -16.45
N ILE A 77 -2.14 -4.22 -16.12
CA ILE A 77 -2.00 -4.71 -14.75
C ILE A 77 -0.51 -4.79 -14.41
N ALA A 78 -0.16 -4.35 -13.21
CA ALA A 78 1.19 -4.50 -12.69
C ALA A 78 1.10 -5.04 -11.27
N ILE A 79 2.04 -5.92 -10.91
CA ILE A 79 2.10 -6.51 -9.58
C ILE A 79 3.47 -6.21 -8.99
N ASN A 80 3.48 -5.72 -7.75
CA ASN A 80 4.70 -5.57 -6.98
C ASN A 80 4.52 -6.34 -5.68
N SER A 81 5.34 -7.35 -5.47
CA SER A 81 5.26 -8.17 -4.26
C SER A 81 6.64 -8.31 -3.63
N GLY A 82 6.67 -8.39 -2.31
CA GLY A 82 7.93 -8.52 -1.62
C GLY A 82 7.81 -8.31 -0.12
N VAL A 83 8.79 -7.60 0.41
CA VAL A 83 8.92 -7.37 1.84
C VAL A 83 9.16 -5.88 2.08
N TYR A 84 8.47 -5.31 3.06
CA TYR A 84 8.73 -3.94 3.49
C TYR A 84 8.82 -3.88 5.02
N THR A 85 9.36 -2.78 5.53
CA THR A 85 9.46 -2.53 6.96
C THR A 85 8.83 -1.18 7.25
N PHE A 86 7.93 -1.14 8.23
CA PHE A 86 7.40 0.12 8.73
C PHE A 86 8.06 0.45 10.05
N THR A 87 8.45 1.71 10.20
CA THR A 87 8.91 2.26 11.47
C THR A 87 7.88 3.30 11.92
N PHE A 88 7.44 3.18 13.16
CA PHE A 88 6.43 4.06 13.73
C PHE A 88 7.08 5.15 14.56
N LYS A 89 6.30 6.19 14.89
CA LYS A 89 6.83 7.36 15.61
C LYS A 89 7.40 7.02 17.00
N ASP A 90 7.01 5.89 17.58
CA ASP A 90 7.54 5.43 18.86
C ASP A 90 8.85 4.64 18.71
N GLY A 91 9.37 4.52 17.48
CA GLY A 91 10.61 3.81 17.21
C GLY A 91 10.47 2.32 16.97
N VAL A 92 9.26 1.77 17.11
CA VAL A 92 9.01 0.34 16.86
C VAL A 92 8.99 0.12 15.35
N SER A 93 9.64 -0.97 14.89
CA SER A 93 9.64 -1.38 13.49
C SER A 93 8.97 -2.72 13.34
N VAL A 94 8.22 -2.88 12.24
CA VAL A 94 7.53 -4.14 11.90
C VAL A 94 7.84 -4.46 10.45
N GLN A 95 8.35 -5.67 10.20
CA GLN A 95 8.58 -6.17 8.86
C GLN A 95 7.39 -7.01 8.42
N ALA A 96 6.97 -6.85 7.17
CA ALA A 96 5.80 -7.54 6.65
C ALA A 96 6.01 -7.90 5.18
N ARG A 97 5.21 -8.84 4.72
CA ARG A 97 5.12 -9.19 3.29
C ARG A 97 4.00 -8.37 2.67
N PHE A 98 4.17 -8.04 1.38
CA PHE A 98 3.13 -7.27 0.69
C PHE A 98 2.92 -7.75 -0.72
N THR A 99 1.73 -7.46 -1.24
CA THR A 99 1.41 -7.55 -2.66
C THR A 99 0.55 -6.35 -3.00
N TYR A 100 1.02 -5.53 -3.94
CA TYR A 100 0.22 -4.48 -4.57
C TYR A 100 -0.13 -4.96 -5.96
N VAL A 101 -1.41 -4.87 -6.33
CA VAL A 101 -1.84 -5.03 -7.71
C VAL A 101 -2.32 -3.67 -8.17
N TYR A 102 -1.72 -3.17 -9.24
CA TYR A 102 -2.07 -1.89 -9.84
C TYR A 102 -2.77 -2.10 -11.17
N ARG A 103 -3.69 -1.22 -11.48
CA ARG A 103 -4.37 -1.24 -12.77
C ARG A 103 -4.27 0.14 -13.41
N TRP A 104 -3.94 0.16 -14.70
CA TRP A 104 -3.92 1.38 -15.50
C TRP A 104 -5.34 1.69 -15.96
N ASP A 105 -5.84 2.88 -15.62
CA ASP A 105 -7.22 3.28 -15.94
C ASP A 105 -7.30 4.23 -17.15
N GLY A 106 -6.18 4.44 -17.84
CA GLY A 106 -6.09 5.38 -18.95
C GLY A 106 -5.45 6.71 -18.55
N LEU A 107 -5.42 7.03 -17.27
CA LEU A 107 -4.86 8.26 -16.73
C LEU A 107 -3.72 8.00 -15.76
N GLY A 108 -3.73 6.88 -15.08
CA GLY A 108 -2.70 6.55 -14.12
C GLY A 108 -2.88 5.15 -13.56
N TRP A 109 -1.94 4.76 -12.72
CA TRP A 109 -1.99 3.49 -12.02
C TRP A 109 -2.70 3.67 -10.67
N LEU A 110 -3.71 2.84 -10.41
CA LEU A 110 -4.39 2.81 -9.11
C LEU A 110 -4.21 1.43 -8.49
N ILE A 111 -4.15 1.40 -7.17
CA ILE A 111 -4.08 0.13 -6.45
C ILE A 111 -5.47 -0.50 -6.50
N THR A 112 -5.55 -1.70 -7.08
CA THR A 112 -6.81 -2.45 -7.10
C THR A 112 -6.84 -3.51 -6.02
N GLU A 113 -5.68 -3.96 -5.55
CA GLU A 113 -5.60 -4.88 -4.41
C GLU A 113 -4.29 -4.67 -3.67
N HIS A 114 -4.36 -4.67 -2.36
CA HIS A 114 -3.19 -4.54 -1.50
C HIS A 114 -3.34 -5.53 -0.35
N HIS A 115 -2.44 -6.51 -0.32
CA HIS A 115 -2.38 -7.49 0.76
C HIS A 115 -1.09 -7.27 1.54
N SER A 116 -1.22 -7.18 2.84
CA SER A 116 -0.08 -7.03 3.75
C SER A 116 -0.24 -8.04 4.88
N SER A 117 0.83 -8.75 5.19
CA SER A 117 0.78 -9.79 6.24
C SER A 117 2.09 -9.81 7.02
N ALA A 118 1.99 -10.18 8.30
CA ALA A 118 3.16 -10.30 9.15
C ALA A 118 4.09 -11.38 8.60
N MET A 119 5.38 -11.24 8.91
CA MET A 119 6.34 -12.29 8.56
C MET A 119 5.99 -13.55 9.32
N PRO A 120 6.12 -14.71 8.68
CA PRO A 120 5.90 -15.97 9.38
C PRO A 120 7.09 -16.19 10.28
N GLU A 121 6.98 -15.80 11.47
CA GLU A 121 7.90 -15.99 12.56
C GLU A 121 9.26 -16.49 12.31
#